data_377abceedd0d17e87e0702fa5a436bd8
#
_entry.id   377abceedd0d17e87e0702fa5a436bd8
#
_cell.length_a   1.000
_cell.length_b   1.000
_cell.length_c   1.000
_cell.angle_alpha   90.00
_cell.angle_beta   90.00
_cell.angle_gamma   90.00
#
_symmetry.space_group_name_H-M   'P 1'
#
loop_
_entity.id
_entity.type
_entity.pdbx_description
1 polymer ?
#
loop_
_entity_poly.entity_id
_entity_poly.type
_entity_poly.pdbx_seq_one_letter_code
_entity_poly.pdbx_strand_id
1 'polypeptide(L)'
;DNIITNTPNGIMVLSEDLEVQQINKAAREIMNIKSLSDVMGCPVVRILDPVSYLEVMNTGENIHNKRTYLAEYGKYVEETIIYDKSYHIIMSIMRDITGEEIARSKREKNAAETIAVTDKVIEKQMRVVQEIASLLGETTAETKVALTKLKENLSNDEQ
;
A
#
# COMPACT_ATOMS: atom_id res chain seq x y z
N ASP A 1 27.62 -12.76 -8.87
CA ASP A 1 27.16 -13.95 -8.25
C ASP A 1 25.77 -14.32 -8.78
N ASN A 2 25.60 -15.57 -9.21
CA ASN A 2 24.38 -16.01 -9.90
C ASN A 2 23.12 -15.88 -9.04
N ILE A 3 23.21 -16.07 -7.74
CA ILE A 3 22.08 -15.97 -6.82
C ILE A 3 21.55 -14.52 -6.77
N ILE A 4 22.45 -13.55 -6.66
CA ILE A 4 22.09 -12.14 -6.61
C ILE A 4 21.57 -11.67 -7.96
N THR A 5 22.20 -12.11 -9.06
CA THR A 5 21.90 -11.63 -10.41
C THR A 5 20.55 -12.15 -10.94
N ASN A 6 20.19 -13.39 -10.62
CA ASN A 6 19.03 -14.06 -11.22
C ASN A 6 17.77 -14.06 -10.33
N THR A 7 17.82 -13.49 -9.13
CA THR A 7 16.65 -13.42 -8.27
C THR A 7 15.63 -12.38 -8.79
N PRO A 8 14.32 -12.67 -8.68
CA PRO A 8 13.29 -11.68 -9.04
C PRO A 8 13.23 -10.49 -8.09
N ASN A 9 13.78 -10.63 -6.88
CA ASN A 9 13.81 -9.54 -5.91
C ASN A 9 14.99 -8.61 -6.18
N GLY A 10 14.78 -7.31 -5.99
CA GLY A 10 15.86 -6.34 -6.06
C GLY A 10 16.76 -6.46 -4.85
N ILE A 11 18.06 -6.57 -5.08
CA ILE A 11 19.05 -6.62 -4.01
C ILE A 11 20.06 -5.50 -4.22
N MET A 12 20.27 -4.72 -3.15
CA MET A 12 21.25 -3.66 -3.14
C MET A 12 22.10 -3.78 -1.88
N VAL A 13 23.42 -3.65 -2.03
CA VAL A 13 24.36 -3.67 -0.92
C VAL A 13 25.02 -2.31 -0.83
N LEU A 14 24.97 -1.73 0.37
CA LEU A 14 25.57 -0.42 0.67
C LEU A 14 26.72 -0.58 1.67
N SER A 15 27.72 0.31 1.57
CA SER A 15 28.71 0.48 2.63
C SER A 15 28.11 1.20 3.84
N GLU A 16 28.85 1.27 4.94
CA GLU A 16 28.42 2.05 6.11
C GLU A 16 28.37 3.57 5.82
N ASP A 17 29.04 4.02 4.76
CA ASP A 17 28.95 5.39 4.26
C ASP A 17 27.75 5.61 3.34
N LEU A 18 26.90 4.59 3.19
CA LEU A 18 25.72 4.59 2.32
C LEU A 18 26.06 4.82 0.84
N GLU A 19 27.14 4.23 0.40
CA GLU A 19 27.51 4.19 -1.01
C GLU A 19 27.16 2.82 -1.59
N VAL A 20 26.69 2.80 -2.83
CA VAL A 20 26.25 1.56 -3.51
C VAL A 20 27.46 0.71 -3.85
N GLN A 21 27.54 -0.49 -3.28
CA GLN A 21 28.59 -1.47 -3.58
C GLN A 21 28.15 -2.54 -4.55
N GLN A 22 26.91 -2.97 -4.47
CA GLN A 22 26.31 -3.95 -5.39
C GLN A 22 24.84 -3.62 -5.58
N ILE A 23 24.36 -3.87 -6.78
CA ILE A 23 22.95 -3.71 -7.13
C ILE A 23 22.62 -4.67 -8.28
N ASN A 24 21.61 -5.53 -8.07
CA ASN A 24 21.27 -6.51 -9.09
C ASN A 24 20.32 -5.91 -10.15
N LYS A 25 20.07 -6.68 -11.20
CA LYS A 25 19.23 -6.25 -12.32
C LYS A 25 17.82 -5.89 -11.88
N ALA A 26 17.20 -6.69 -10.99
CA ALA A 26 15.84 -6.42 -10.53
C ALA A 26 15.74 -5.09 -9.79
N ALA A 27 16.71 -4.76 -8.94
CA ALA A 27 16.76 -3.46 -8.26
C ALA A 27 16.93 -2.30 -9.24
N ARG A 28 17.80 -2.47 -10.23
CA ARG A 28 17.99 -1.44 -11.27
C ARG A 28 16.72 -1.22 -12.07
N GLU A 29 15.96 -2.26 -12.38
CA GLU A 29 14.70 -2.14 -13.11
C GLU A 29 13.65 -1.39 -12.27
N ILE A 30 13.57 -1.65 -10.96
CA ILE A 30 12.67 -0.92 -10.08
C ILE A 30 12.95 0.58 -10.10
N MET A 31 14.23 0.95 -10.12
CA MET A 31 14.67 2.34 -10.05
C MET A 31 15.02 2.95 -11.41
N ASN A 32 14.69 2.28 -12.51
CA ASN A 32 14.96 2.75 -13.88
C ASN A 32 16.42 3.06 -14.14
N ILE A 33 17.34 2.34 -13.52
CA ILE A 33 18.78 2.49 -13.72
C ILE A 33 19.19 1.63 -14.91
N LYS A 34 19.66 2.28 -15.98
CA LYS A 34 19.98 1.59 -17.22
C LYS A 34 21.32 0.91 -17.19
N SER A 35 22.31 1.49 -16.53
CA SER A 35 23.67 0.98 -16.51
C SER A 35 24.19 0.85 -15.08
N LEU A 36 24.85 -0.28 -14.79
CA LEU A 36 25.46 -0.52 -13.48
C LEU A 36 26.52 0.54 -13.16
N SER A 37 27.27 1.01 -14.16
CA SER A 37 28.31 2.01 -13.96
C SER A 37 27.77 3.38 -13.52
N ASP A 38 26.49 3.66 -13.78
CA ASP A 38 25.87 4.94 -13.39
C ASP A 38 25.66 5.05 -11.89
N VAL A 39 25.63 3.94 -11.19
CA VAL A 39 25.23 3.91 -9.77
C VAL A 39 26.30 3.33 -8.86
N MET A 40 27.23 2.54 -9.36
CA MET A 40 28.28 1.94 -8.52
C MET A 40 29.16 2.98 -7.87
N GLY A 41 29.35 2.86 -6.55
CA GLY A 41 30.12 3.81 -5.76
C GLY A 41 29.44 5.12 -5.46
N CYS A 42 28.23 5.35 -5.98
CA CYS A 42 27.49 6.57 -5.73
C CYS A 42 26.79 6.54 -4.36
N PRO A 43 26.61 7.71 -3.72
CA PRO A 43 25.80 7.78 -2.51
C PRO A 43 24.35 7.36 -2.80
N VAL A 44 23.77 6.57 -1.90
CA VAL A 44 22.40 6.07 -2.08
C VAL A 44 21.38 7.22 -2.16
N VAL A 45 21.67 8.36 -1.57
CA VAL A 45 20.78 9.54 -1.59
C VAL A 45 20.46 9.99 -3.02
N ARG A 46 21.31 9.67 -3.98
CA ARG A 46 21.05 10.03 -5.39
C ARG A 46 19.94 9.19 -6.02
N ILE A 47 19.63 8.03 -5.44
CA ILE A 47 18.64 7.12 -6.01
C ILE A 47 17.46 6.84 -5.07
N LEU A 48 17.66 6.92 -3.76
CA LEU A 48 16.64 6.64 -2.75
C LEU A 48 16.79 7.57 -1.55
N ASP A 49 15.70 7.76 -0.81
CA ASP A 49 15.74 8.45 0.47
C ASP A 49 16.50 7.58 1.48
N PRO A 50 17.56 8.09 2.10
CA PRO A 50 18.40 7.29 3.00
C PRO A 50 17.86 7.12 4.42
N VAL A 51 16.70 7.70 4.75
CA VAL A 51 16.18 7.75 6.13
C VAL A 51 16.09 6.35 6.75
N SER A 52 15.56 5.37 6.04
CA SER A 52 15.42 4.02 6.56
C SER A 52 16.76 3.35 6.83
N TYR A 53 17.76 3.58 5.99
CA TYR A 53 19.11 3.03 6.17
C TYR A 53 19.81 3.66 7.38
N LEU A 54 19.67 4.96 7.55
CA LEU A 54 20.21 5.67 8.71
C LEU A 54 19.56 5.18 10.00
N GLU A 55 18.25 4.96 9.98
CA GLU A 55 17.52 4.45 11.13
C GLU A 55 18.03 3.08 11.56
N VAL A 56 18.20 2.15 10.60
CA VAL A 56 18.74 0.82 10.88
C VAL A 56 20.14 0.88 11.46
N MET A 57 21.00 1.75 10.93
CA MET A 57 22.36 1.93 11.47
C MET A 57 22.35 2.49 12.87
N ASN A 58 21.49 3.47 13.15
CA ASN A 58 21.44 4.14 14.45
C ASN A 58 20.82 3.27 15.54
N THR A 59 19.77 2.54 15.23
CA THR A 59 19.06 1.70 16.20
C THR A 59 19.66 0.31 16.34
N GLY A 60 20.32 -0.18 15.31
CA GLY A 60 20.77 -1.56 15.23
C GLY A 60 19.64 -2.55 14.97
N GLU A 61 18.42 -2.09 14.78
CA GLU A 61 17.27 -2.93 14.48
C GLU A 61 17.00 -2.99 12.98
N ASN A 62 16.90 -4.21 12.44
CA ASN A 62 16.60 -4.41 11.03
C ASN A 62 15.14 -4.06 10.74
N ILE A 63 14.86 -3.69 9.48
CA ILE A 63 13.52 -3.43 9.01
C ILE A 63 13.08 -4.63 8.17
N HIS A 64 11.86 -5.13 8.43
CA HIS A 64 11.32 -6.29 7.71
C HIS A 64 10.01 -5.92 7.01
N ASN A 65 9.94 -6.24 5.73
CA ASN A 65 8.70 -6.18 4.94
C ASN A 65 7.98 -4.84 5.02
N LYS A 66 8.73 -3.74 5.01
CA LYS A 66 8.16 -2.40 5.03
C LYS A 66 7.65 -2.03 3.65
N ARG A 67 6.37 -1.67 3.56
CA ARG A 67 5.78 -1.20 2.30
C ARG A 67 6.03 0.29 2.15
N THR A 68 6.57 0.67 1.00
CA THR A 68 6.95 2.05 0.71
C THR A 68 6.60 2.38 -0.73
N TYR A 69 6.11 3.60 -0.94
CA TYR A 69 5.92 4.12 -2.29
C TYR A 69 7.15 4.93 -2.70
N LEU A 70 7.78 4.52 -3.79
CA LEU A 70 8.92 5.24 -4.36
C LEU A 70 8.39 6.24 -5.39
N ALA A 71 8.14 7.47 -4.95
CA ALA A 71 7.50 8.50 -5.77
C ALA A 71 8.29 8.82 -7.04
N GLU A 72 9.63 8.83 -6.95
CA GLU A 72 10.50 9.12 -8.10
C GLU A 72 10.35 8.11 -9.21
N TYR A 73 9.94 6.88 -8.89
CA TYR A 73 9.83 5.78 -9.86
C TYR A 73 8.39 5.32 -10.09
N GLY A 74 7.44 5.85 -9.31
CA GLY A 74 6.03 5.48 -9.43
C GLY A 74 5.77 4.03 -9.07
N LYS A 75 6.51 3.49 -8.10
CA LYS A 75 6.42 2.07 -7.72
C LYS A 75 6.22 1.87 -6.24
N TYR A 76 5.43 0.86 -5.90
CA TYR A 76 5.31 0.36 -4.52
C TYR A 76 6.25 -0.82 -4.33
N VAL A 77 7.03 -0.79 -3.27
CA VAL A 77 7.96 -1.86 -2.92
C VAL A 77 7.74 -2.32 -1.49
N GLU A 78 8.04 -3.59 -1.27
CA GLU A 78 8.16 -4.15 0.08
C GLU A 78 9.65 -4.36 0.33
N GLU A 79 10.18 -3.66 1.33
CA GLU A 79 11.62 -3.59 1.56
C GLU A 79 12.00 -4.20 2.90
N THR A 80 13.06 -5.01 2.88
CA THR A 80 13.74 -5.53 4.07
C THR A 80 15.15 -4.98 4.09
N ILE A 81 15.55 -4.37 5.20
CA ILE A 81 16.88 -3.77 5.37
C ILE A 81 17.58 -4.46 6.51
N ILE A 82 18.75 -5.01 6.24
CA ILE A 82 19.57 -5.73 7.20
C ILE A 82 20.94 -5.07 7.32
N TYR A 83 21.34 -4.75 8.53
CA TYR A 83 22.66 -4.21 8.80
C TYR A 83 23.55 -5.32 9.38
N ASP A 84 24.61 -5.66 8.67
CA ASP A 84 25.61 -6.62 9.13
C ASP A 84 26.85 -5.85 9.60
N LYS A 85 26.97 -5.71 10.91
CA LYS A 85 28.08 -4.98 11.53
C LYS A 85 29.42 -5.67 11.34
N SER A 86 29.42 -6.99 11.23
CA SER A 86 30.65 -7.77 11.06
C SER A 86 31.29 -7.51 9.70
N TYR A 87 30.50 -7.40 8.66
CA TYR A 87 30.99 -7.14 7.31
C TYR A 87 30.89 -5.67 6.92
N HIS A 88 30.39 -4.80 7.79
CA HIS A 88 30.26 -3.36 7.56
C HIS A 88 29.42 -3.03 6.32
N ILE A 89 28.34 -3.78 6.12
CA ILE A 89 27.44 -3.59 4.99
C ILE A 89 25.99 -3.48 5.44
N ILE A 90 25.21 -2.81 4.59
CA ILE A 90 23.76 -2.77 4.72
C ILE A 90 23.19 -3.42 3.46
N MET A 91 22.31 -4.39 3.64
CA MET A 91 21.65 -5.08 2.52
C MET A 91 20.19 -4.66 2.45
N SER A 92 19.76 -4.25 1.27
CA SER A 92 18.35 -3.94 0.99
C SER A 92 17.80 -4.97 0.02
N ILE A 93 16.68 -5.59 0.39
CA ILE A 93 15.95 -6.52 -0.46
C ILE A 93 14.60 -5.90 -0.76
N MET A 94 14.30 -5.68 -2.04
CA MET A 94 13.07 -5.02 -2.48
C MET A 94 12.25 -5.96 -3.36
N ARG A 95 10.95 -6.00 -3.12
CA ARG A 95 10.01 -6.70 -3.99
C ARG A 95 9.05 -5.66 -4.57
N ASP A 96 8.92 -5.63 -5.88
CA ASP A 96 7.97 -4.73 -6.55
C ASP A 96 6.55 -5.26 -6.36
N ILE A 97 5.76 -4.52 -5.62
CA ILE A 97 4.36 -4.87 -5.32
C ILE A 97 3.38 -3.89 -5.96
N THR A 98 3.84 -3.15 -6.98
CA THR A 98 3.02 -2.12 -7.63
C THR A 98 1.70 -2.69 -8.16
N GLY A 99 1.75 -3.80 -8.89
CA GLY A 99 0.54 -4.42 -9.43
C GLY A 99 -0.43 -4.87 -8.34
N GLU A 100 0.10 -5.48 -7.28
CA GLU A 100 -0.70 -5.94 -6.14
C GLU A 100 -1.37 -4.77 -5.41
N GLU A 101 -0.64 -3.68 -5.18
CA GLU A 101 -1.17 -2.50 -4.49
C GLU A 101 -2.22 -1.77 -5.32
N ILE A 102 -2.00 -1.63 -6.62
CA ILE A 102 -2.99 -1.01 -7.52
C ILE A 102 -4.27 -1.85 -7.54
N ALA A 103 -4.16 -3.17 -7.66
CA ALA A 103 -5.30 -4.07 -7.66
C ALA A 103 -6.08 -4.01 -6.34
N ARG A 104 -5.38 -3.95 -5.21
CA ARG A 104 -5.99 -3.83 -3.90
C ARG A 104 -6.74 -2.50 -3.74
N SER A 105 -6.11 -1.39 -4.10
CA SER A 105 -6.73 -0.06 -4.05
C SER A 105 -7.98 0.01 -4.92
N LYS A 106 -7.93 -0.59 -6.12
CA LYS A 106 -9.07 -0.64 -7.02
C LYS A 106 -10.22 -1.44 -6.44
N ARG A 107 -9.94 -2.60 -5.82
CA ARG A 107 -10.97 -3.41 -5.15
C ARG A 107 -11.62 -2.66 -4.00
N GLU A 108 -10.83 -1.99 -3.18
CA GLU A 108 -11.33 -1.19 -2.05
C GLU A 108 -12.21 -0.04 -2.53
N LYS A 109 -11.80 0.65 -3.59
CA LYS A 109 -12.59 1.74 -4.18
C LYS A 109 -13.91 1.23 -4.74
N ASN A 110 -13.90 0.12 -5.49
CA ASN A 110 -15.10 -0.48 -6.05
C ASN A 110 -16.07 -0.93 -4.97
N ALA A 111 -15.58 -1.52 -3.90
CA ALA A 111 -16.40 -1.93 -2.75
C ALA A 111 -17.06 -0.71 -2.08
N ALA A 112 -16.31 0.34 -1.85
CA ALA A 112 -16.84 1.58 -1.27
C ALA A 112 -17.91 2.22 -2.15
N GLU A 113 -17.70 2.27 -3.45
CA GLU A 113 -18.68 2.80 -4.42
C GLU A 113 -19.98 1.97 -4.42
N THR A 114 -19.87 0.64 -4.38
CA THR A 114 -21.01 -0.26 -4.33
C THR A 114 -21.85 -0.04 -3.06
N ILE A 115 -21.20 0.08 -1.92
CA ILE A 115 -21.88 0.34 -0.63
C ILE A 115 -22.62 1.69 -0.70
N ALA A 116 -21.99 2.73 -1.20
CA ALA A 116 -22.60 4.06 -1.30
C ALA A 116 -23.84 4.07 -2.21
N VAL A 117 -23.81 3.36 -3.33
CA VAL A 117 -24.96 3.25 -4.25
C VAL A 117 -26.11 2.50 -3.56
N THR A 118 -25.83 1.42 -2.89
CA THR A 118 -26.84 0.62 -2.19
C THR A 118 -27.51 1.41 -1.07
N ASP A 119 -26.75 2.17 -0.29
CA ASP A 119 -27.31 3.05 0.75
C ASP A 119 -28.29 4.09 0.16
N LYS A 120 -27.94 4.70 -0.98
CA LYS A 120 -28.80 5.65 -1.65
C LYS A 120 -30.11 5.01 -2.13
N VAL A 121 -30.07 3.80 -2.63
CA VAL A 121 -31.24 3.05 -3.08
C VAL A 121 -32.16 2.77 -1.88
N ILE A 122 -31.60 2.30 -0.77
CA ILE A 122 -32.36 2.03 0.46
C ILE A 122 -33.04 3.30 0.97
N GLU A 123 -32.32 4.42 1.03
CA GLU A 123 -32.88 5.70 1.47
C GLU A 123 -34.04 6.15 0.58
N LYS A 124 -33.90 6.00 -0.73
CA LYS A 124 -34.97 6.35 -1.68
C LYS A 124 -36.21 5.49 -1.46
N GLN A 125 -36.04 4.18 -1.28
CA GLN A 125 -37.16 3.26 -1.01
C GLN A 125 -37.85 3.59 0.30
N MET A 126 -37.09 3.92 1.35
CA MET A 126 -37.69 4.34 2.64
C MET A 126 -38.49 5.61 2.50
N ARG A 127 -38.04 6.59 1.75
CA ARG A 127 -38.81 7.83 1.49
C ARG A 127 -40.14 7.53 0.78
N VAL A 128 -40.12 6.65 -0.23
CA VAL A 128 -41.34 6.27 -0.93
C VAL A 128 -42.34 5.59 0.01
N VAL A 129 -41.87 4.67 0.86
CA VAL A 129 -42.72 4.01 1.86
C VAL A 129 -43.33 5.03 2.83
N GLN A 130 -42.54 6.00 3.31
CA GLN A 130 -43.04 7.06 4.19
C GLN A 130 -44.09 7.95 3.51
N GLU A 131 -43.92 8.29 2.24
CA GLU A 131 -44.89 9.05 1.46
C GLU A 131 -46.21 8.31 1.33
N ILE A 132 -46.15 6.99 1.02
CA ILE A 132 -47.33 6.14 0.93
C ILE A 132 -48.07 6.08 2.28
N ALA A 133 -47.33 5.86 3.39
CA ALA A 133 -47.91 5.81 4.72
C ALA A 133 -48.59 7.15 5.09
N SER A 134 -47.97 8.27 4.72
CA SER A 134 -48.53 9.61 4.94
C SER A 134 -49.83 9.82 4.16
N LEU A 135 -49.90 9.38 2.90
CA LEU A 135 -51.09 9.46 2.08
C LEU A 135 -52.25 8.64 2.59
N LEU A 136 -51.93 7.50 3.25
CA LEU A 136 -52.93 6.64 3.90
C LEU A 136 -53.33 7.10 5.30
N GLY A 137 -52.71 8.16 5.82
CA GLY A 137 -53.00 8.68 7.15
C GLY A 137 -52.45 7.85 8.31
N GLU A 138 -51.47 6.96 8.04
CA GLU A 138 -50.91 6.03 9.00
C GLU A 138 -49.54 6.48 9.55
N THR A 139 -49.22 7.76 9.47
CA THR A 139 -47.93 8.28 9.95
C THR A 139 -47.90 8.40 11.47
N THR A 140 -47.70 7.32 12.16
CA THR A 140 -47.54 7.29 13.63
C THR A 140 -46.05 7.23 13.99
N ALA A 141 -45.74 7.55 15.27
CA ALA A 141 -44.38 7.43 15.77
C ALA A 141 -43.86 5.99 15.67
N GLU A 142 -44.74 5.01 15.90
CA GLU A 142 -44.41 3.58 15.80
C GLU A 142 -43.99 3.19 14.37
N THR A 143 -44.71 3.67 13.36
CA THR A 143 -44.40 3.43 11.97
C THR A 143 -43.03 4.00 11.64
N LYS A 144 -42.72 5.21 12.09
CA LYS A 144 -41.40 5.84 11.88
C LYS A 144 -40.27 5.04 12.51
N VAL A 145 -40.47 4.56 13.74
CA VAL A 145 -39.47 3.73 14.43
C VAL A 145 -39.24 2.41 13.70
N ALA A 146 -40.31 1.75 13.24
CA ALA A 146 -40.24 0.50 12.51
C ALA A 146 -39.46 0.67 11.20
N LEU A 147 -39.70 1.75 10.44
CA LEU A 147 -39.00 2.07 9.20
C LEU A 147 -37.50 2.34 9.46
N THR A 148 -37.19 3.04 10.55
CA THR A 148 -35.80 3.30 10.93
C THR A 148 -35.07 2.01 11.26
N LYS A 149 -35.68 1.11 12.00
CA LYS A 149 -35.11 -0.19 12.35
C LYS A 149 -34.90 -1.05 11.11
N LEU A 150 -35.83 -1.03 10.17
CA LEU A 150 -35.71 -1.77 8.92
C LEU A 150 -34.52 -1.25 8.10
N LYS A 151 -34.34 0.05 8.01
CA LYS A 151 -33.20 0.67 7.33
C LYS A 151 -31.88 0.25 7.97
N GLU A 152 -31.77 0.28 9.30
CA GLU A 152 -30.58 -0.15 10.03
C GLU A 152 -30.25 -1.61 9.78
N ASN A 153 -31.24 -2.49 9.80
CA ASN A 153 -31.04 -3.91 9.55
C ASN A 153 -30.55 -4.19 8.12
N LEU A 154 -31.10 -3.48 7.13
CA LEU A 154 -30.67 -3.63 5.73
C LEU A 154 -29.24 -3.12 5.52
N SER A 155 -28.85 -2.04 6.19
CA SER A 155 -27.49 -1.52 6.13
C SER A 155 -26.47 -2.45 6.79
N ASN A 156 -26.86 -3.09 7.91
CA ASN A 156 -25.99 -4.02 8.64
C ASN A 156 -25.75 -5.34 7.90
N ASP A 157 -26.73 -5.81 7.14
CA ASP A 157 -26.62 -7.06 6.38
C ASP A 157 -25.61 -6.98 5.23
N GLU A 158 -25.17 -5.78 4.88
CA GLU A 158 -24.20 -5.55 3.81
C GLU A 158 -22.76 -5.41 4.29
N GLN A 159 -22.55 -5.43 5.58
CA GLN A 159 -21.22 -5.44 6.19
C GLN A 159 -20.71 -6.90 6.36
#